data_a48338f97276098f7c248560f38bb417
#
_entry.id   a48338f97276098f7c248560f38bb417
#
_cell.length_a   1.000
_cell.length_b   1.000
_cell.length_c   1.000
_cell.angle_alpha   90.00
_cell.angle_beta   90.00
_cell.angle_gamma   90.00
#
_symmetry.space_group_name_H-M   'P 1'
#
loop_
_entity.id
_entity.type
_entity.pdbx_description
1 polymer ?
#
loop_
_entity_poly.entity_id
_entity_poly.type
_entity_poly.pdbx_seq_one_letter_code
_entity_poly.pdbx_strand_id
1 'polypeptide(L)'
;FAELFAELGAKAAARPEGSATVAALDAGVHTIGKKIIEEAGEVWMAAEHESDEALAGEISQLLYWTQVLMVARGLTLDDVYRKL
;
A
#
# COMPACT_ATOMS: atom_id res chain seq x y z
N PHE A 1 9.52 1.34 5.91
CA PHE A 1 9.00 0.26 5.06
C PHE A 1 8.85 -1.05 5.80
N ALA A 2 9.94 -1.55 6.38
CA ALA A 2 9.92 -2.86 7.02
C ALA A 2 8.94 -2.92 8.20
N GLU A 3 8.87 -1.86 8.99
CA GLU A 3 7.95 -1.79 10.13
C GLU A 3 6.50 -1.78 9.67
N LEU A 4 6.19 -0.99 8.66
CA LEU A 4 4.83 -0.96 8.09
C LEU A 4 4.48 -2.31 7.50
N PHE A 5 5.39 -2.93 6.77
CA PHE A 5 5.14 -4.23 6.16
C PHE A 5 4.88 -5.30 7.22
N ALA A 6 5.66 -5.31 8.30
CA ALA A 6 5.46 -6.23 9.41
C ALA A 6 4.10 -6.02 10.08
N GLU A 7 3.69 -4.76 10.27
CA GLU A 7 2.40 -4.43 10.85
C GLU A 7 1.24 -4.92 9.96
N LEU A 8 1.34 -4.70 8.65
CA LEU A 8 0.33 -5.16 7.70
C LEU A 8 0.22 -6.68 7.70
N GLY A 9 1.35 -7.38 7.74
CA GLY A 9 1.38 -8.84 7.83
C GLY A 9 0.76 -9.36 9.11
N ALA A 10 1.04 -8.70 10.24
CA ALA A 10 0.45 -9.06 11.52
C ALA A 10 -1.07 -8.87 11.50
N LYS A 11 -1.57 -7.79 10.92
CA LYS A 11 -3.01 -7.55 10.78
C LYS A 11 -3.66 -8.58 9.87
N ALA A 12 -2.99 -8.98 8.79
CA ALA A 12 -3.49 -10.01 7.90
C ALA A 12 -3.65 -11.35 8.63
N ALA A 13 -2.68 -11.71 9.47
CA ALA A 13 -2.69 -12.94 10.24
C ALA A 13 -3.74 -12.91 11.37
N ALA A 14 -3.80 -11.81 12.13
CA ALA A 14 -4.70 -11.66 13.27
C ALA A 14 -6.13 -11.32 12.86
N ARG A 15 -6.32 -10.67 11.72
CA ARG A 15 -7.61 -10.25 11.16
C ARG A 15 -8.47 -9.50 12.17
N PRO A 16 -7.95 -8.41 12.79
CA PRO A 16 -8.72 -7.67 13.78
C PRO A 16 -9.97 -7.04 13.16
N GLU A 17 -11.07 -7.07 13.91
CA GLU A 17 -12.33 -6.48 13.49
C GLU A 17 -12.18 -4.98 13.26
N GLY A 18 -12.80 -4.46 12.20
CA GLY A 18 -12.76 -3.04 11.88
C GLY A 18 -11.45 -2.56 11.27
N SER A 19 -10.49 -3.44 11.02
CA SER A 19 -9.23 -3.05 10.38
C SER A 19 -9.44 -2.69 8.91
N ALA A 20 -8.95 -1.51 8.52
CA ALA A 20 -8.96 -1.10 7.12
C ALA A 20 -8.10 -2.02 6.26
N THR A 21 -7.01 -2.54 6.81
CA THR A 21 -6.13 -3.48 6.12
C THR A 21 -6.84 -4.80 5.84
N VAL A 22 -7.56 -5.34 6.83
CA VAL A 22 -8.35 -6.57 6.63
C VAL A 22 -9.41 -6.35 5.57
N ALA A 23 -10.13 -5.22 5.62
CA ALA A 23 -11.15 -4.90 4.62
C ALA A 23 -10.54 -4.80 3.22
N ALA A 24 -9.36 -4.20 3.09
CA ALA A 24 -8.66 -4.09 1.82
C ALA A 24 -8.26 -5.46 1.28
N LEU A 25 -7.73 -6.34 2.13
CA LEU A 25 -7.36 -7.70 1.75
C LEU A 25 -8.57 -8.51 1.31
N ASP A 26 -9.67 -8.38 2.02
CA ASP A 26 -10.93 -9.08 1.68
C ASP A 26 -11.53 -8.60 0.37
N ALA A 27 -11.31 -7.33 0.02
CA ALA A 27 -11.78 -6.78 -1.25
C ALA A 27 -11.08 -7.40 -2.46
N GLY A 28 -9.87 -7.92 -2.27
CA GLY A 28 -9.15 -8.67 -3.28
C GLY A 28 -8.20 -7.85 -4.15
N VAL A 29 -7.38 -8.56 -4.91
CA VAL A 29 -6.28 -8.00 -5.71
C VAL A 29 -6.79 -6.97 -6.72
N HIS A 30 -7.93 -7.21 -7.35
CA HIS A 30 -8.46 -6.28 -8.35
C HIS A 30 -8.75 -4.89 -7.74
N THR A 31 -9.42 -4.88 -6.59
CA THR A 31 -9.75 -3.62 -5.90
C THR A 31 -8.48 -2.93 -5.40
N ILE A 32 -7.53 -3.69 -4.85
CA ILE A 32 -6.25 -3.15 -4.41
C ILE A 32 -5.49 -2.53 -5.60
N GLY A 33 -5.49 -3.21 -6.75
CA GLY A 33 -4.84 -2.71 -7.96
C GLY A 33 -5.44 -1.39 -8.44
N LYS A 34 -6.75 -1.26 -8.37
CA LYS A 34 -7.43 0.00 -8.71
C LYS A 34 -6.99 1.13 -7.78
N LYS A 35 -6.84 0.84 -6.48
CA LYS A 35 -6.34 1.84 -5.52
C LYS A 35 -4.91 2.26 -5.84
N ILE A 36 -4.07 1.34 -6.27
CA ILE A 36 -2.70 1.67 -6.66
C ILE A 36 -2.69 2.65 -7.84
N ILE A 37 -3.52 2.41 -8.85
CA ILE A 37 -3.61 3.31 -9.99
C ILE A 37 -4.11 4.69 -9.56
N GLU A 38 -5.13 4.75 -8.71
CA GLU A 38 -5.66 6.02 -8.19
C GLU A 38 -4.58 6.81 -7.43
N GLU A 39 -3.87 6.14 -6.52
CA GLU A 39 -2.84 6.80 -5.71
C GLU A 39 -1.63 7.22 -6.57
N ALA A 40 -1.26 6.43 -7.57
CA ALA A 40 -0.19 6.80 -8.49
C ALA A 40 -0.55 8.08 -9.26
N GLY A 41 -1.81 8.20 -9.69
CA GLY A 41 -2.31 9.41 -10.34
C GLY A 41 -2.26 10.62 -9.41
N GLU A 42 -2.65 10.44 -8.15
CA GLU A 42 -2.61 11.51 -7.16
C GLU A 42 -1.18 11.95 -6.84
N VAL A 43 -0.22 11.02 -6.82
CA VAL A 43 1.21 11.35 -6.68
C VAL A 43 1.66 12.25 -7.83
N TRP A 44 1.31 11.89 -9.05
CA TRP A 44 1.66 12.70 -10.22
C TRP A 44 1.06 14.11 -10.13
N MET A 45 -0.23 14.19 -9.82
CA MET A 45 -0.92 15.49 -9.71
C MET A 45 -0.31 16.35 -8.60
N ALA A 46 -0.01 15.76 -7.46
CA ALA A 46 0.61 16.48 -6.36
C ALA A 46 2.00 16.98 -6.72
N ALA A 47 2.78 16.18 -7.45
CA ALA A 47 4.13 16.57 -7.88
C ALA A 47 4.11 17.79 -8.81
N GLU A 48 3.09 17.90 -9.66
CA GLU A 48 2.99 19.01 -10.61
C GLU A 48 2.32 20.26 -10.02
N HIS A 49 1.38 20.09 -9.10
CA HIS A 49 0.48 21.19 -8.74
C HIS A 49 0.36 21.48 -7.24
N GLU A 50 0.96 20.68 -6.38
CA GLU A 50 0.76 20.83 -4.95
C GLU A 50 2.09 20.98 -4.20
N SER A 51 2.00 21.09 -2.86
CA SER A 51 3.18 21.26 -2.02
C SER A 51 3.94 19.95 -1.83
N ASP A 52 5.19 20.06 -1.39
CA ASP A 52 6.00 18.88 -1.04
C ASP A 52 5.33 18.06 0.06
N GLU A 53 4.68 18.73 1.02
CA GLU A 53 3.97 18.03 2.10
C GLU A 53 2.81 17.19 1.54
N ALA A 54 2.03 17.76 0.63
CA ALA A 54 0.93 17.03 -0.01
C ALA A 54 1.46 15.87 -0.84
N LEU A 55 2.56 16.09 -1.58
CA LEU A 55 3.20 15.04 -2.35
C LEU A 55 3.67 13.89 -1.46
N ALA A 56 4.32 14.22 -0.33
CA ALA A 56 4.77 13.19 0.61
C ALA A 56 3.59 12.36 1.13
N GLY A 57 2.45 13.02 1.41
CA GLY A 57 1.24 12.33 1.83
C GLY A 57 0.72 11.35 0.77
N GLU A 58 0.70 11.78 -0.50
CA GLU A 58 0.24 10.92 -1.58
C GLU A 58 1.20 9.75 -1.82
N ILE A 59 2.50 9.99 -1.73
CA ILE A 59 3.49 8.92 -1.84
C ILE A 59 3.28 7.88 -0.73
N SER A 60 3.01 8.34 0.49
CA SER A 60 2.77 7.42 1.61
C SER A 60 1.57 6.51 1.35
N GLN A 61 0.52 7.02 0.73
CA GLN A 61 -0.65 6.23 0.37
C GLN A 61 -0.31 5.20 -0.71
N LEU A 62 0.47 5.59 -1.71
CA LEU A 62 0.92 4.66 -2.74
C LEU A 62 1.76 3.52 -2.14
N LEU A 63 2.67 3.85 -1.23
CA LEU A 63 3.47 2.85 -0.54
C LEU A 63 2.61 1.90 0.30
N TYR A 64 1.60 2.44 0.97
CA TYR A 64 0.66 1.63 1.76
C TYR A 64 -0.03 0.60 0.86
N TRP A 65 -0.66 1.04 -0.22
CA TRP A 65 -1.42 0.15 -1.09
C TRP A 65 -0.53 -0.86 -1.81
N THR A 66 0.70 -0.47 -2.17
CA THR A 66 1.67 -1.38 -2.75
C THR A 66 2.00 -2.51 -1.77
N GLN A 67 2.19 -2.19 -0.50
CA GLN A 67 2.48 -3.20 0.51
C GLN A 67 1.27 -4.07 0.82
N VAL A 68 0.07 -3.52 0.80
CA VAL A 68 -1.15 -4.31 0.94
C VAL A 68 -1.22 -5.35 -0.18
N LEU A 69 -0.89 -4.95 -1.41
CA LEU A 69 -0.85 -5.89 -2.55
C LEU A 69 0.18 -7.00 -2.32
N MET A 70 1.36 -6.64 -1.81
CA MET A 70 2.39 -7.62 -1.50
C MET A 70 1.89 -8.65 -0.49
N VAL A 71 1.24 -8.19 0.58
CA VAL A 71 0.66 -9.09 1.59
C VAL A 71 -0.41 -9.98 0.96
N ALA A 72 -1.28 -9.41 0.13
CA ALA A 72 -2.34 -10.18 -0.53
C ALA A 72 -1.78 -11.29 -1.43
N ARG A 73 -0.61 -11.07 -2.02
CA ARG A 73 0.02 -12.05 -2.92
C ARG A 73 1.08 -12.91 -2.24
N GLY A 74 1.33 -12.69 -0.96
CA GLY A 74 2.33 -13.45 -0.22
C GLY A 74 3.77 -13.11 -0.60
N LEU A 75 4.01 -11.91 -1.13
CA LEU A 75 5.36 -11.45 -1.44
C LEU A 75 6.02 -10.84 -0.21
N THR A 76 7.34 -11.02 -0.09
CA THR A 76 8.13 -10.41 0.96
C THR A 76 8.83 -9.16 0.43
N LEU A 77 9.33 -8.33 1.36
CA LEU A 77 10.15 -7.18 0.97
C LEU A 77 11.40 -7.64 0.21
N ASP A 78 12.00 -8.74 0.63
CA ASP A 78 13.19 -9.28 -0.03
C ASP A 78 12.90 -9.67 -1.49
N ASP A 79 11.74 -10.24 -1.75
CA ASP A 79 11.32 -10.58 -3.12
C ASP A 79 11.39 -9.37 -4.05
N VAL A 80 10.96 -8.21 -3.54
CA VAL A 80 10.96 -6.97 -4.31
C VAL A 80 12.37 -6.36 -4.37
N TYR A 81 13.06 -6.29 -3.24
CA TYR A 81 14.38 -5.68 -3.17
C TYR A 81 15.39 -6.38 -4.08
N ARG A 82 15.29 -7.70 -4.24
CA ARG A 82 16.18 -8.44 -5.14
C ARG A 82 16.04 -8.00 -6.60
N LYS A 83 14.94 -7.37 -6.97
CA LYS A 83 14.71 -6.89 -8.33
C LYS A 83 15.25 -5.48 -8.56
N LEU A 84 15.57 -4.77 -7.50
CA LEU A 84 16.11 -3.42 -7.61
C LEU A 84 17.60 -3.44 -7.87
#